data_89134ac4e81063f9fbfd9e4ffe8b1b99
#
_entry.id   89134ac4e81063f9fbfd9e4ffe8b1b99
#
_cell.length_a   1.000
_cell.length_b   1.000
_cell.length_c   1.000
_cell.angle_alpha   90.00
_cell.angle_beta   90.00
_cell.angle_gamma   90.00
#
_symmetry.space_group_name_H-M   'P 1'
#
loop_
_entity.id
_entity.type
_entity.pdbx_description
1 polymer ?
#
loop_
_entity_poly.entity_id
_entity_poly.type
_entity_poly.pdbx_seq_one_letter_code
_entity_poly.pdbx_strand_id
1 'polypeptide(L)' 'MQTEICLTYKNKHEADAVAKAVSPDNIEVPPGLHIETLQNGSEVNTKIDCQKNLATLIATIDDLLACVSVAEKTFKIAK' A
#
# COMPACT_ATOMS: atom_id res chain seq x y z
N MET A 1 10.94 -11.85 -7.04
CA MET A 1 10.71 -10.50 -7.57
C MET A 1 10.39 -9.55 -6.45
N GLN A 2 10.96 -8.37 -6.50
CA GLN A 2 10.73 -7.34 -5.50
C GLN A 2 10.30 -6.05 -6.18
N THR A 3 9.41 -5.31 -5.53
CA THR A 3 9.03 -3.99 -5.99
C THR A 3 8.78 -3.09 -4.78
N GLU A 4 8.82 -1.78 -5.01
CA GLU A 4 8.59 -0.80 -3.98
C GLU A 4 7.69 0.30 -4.53
N ILE A 5 6.69 0.67 -3.75
CA ILE A 5 5.78 1.75 -4.11
C ILE A 5 5.96 2.87 -3.10
N CYS A 6 6.30 4.06 -3.60
CA CYS A 6 6.50 5.24 -2.75
C CYS A 6 5.42 6.25 -3.05
N LEU A 7 4.72 6.68 -2.01
CA LEU A 7 3.65 7.67 -2.11
C LEU A 7 3.94 8.83 -1.19
N THR A 8 3.71 10.05 -1.68
CA THR A 8 3.94 11.27 -0.90
C THR A 8 2.63 12.03 -0.79
N TYR A 9 2.32 12.48 0.42
CA TYR A 9 1.09 13.20 0.72
C TYR A 9 1.39 14.59 1.25
N LYS A 10 0.35 15.41 1.43
CA LYS A 10 0.51 16.78 1.89
C LYS A 10 0.91 16.85 3.36
N ASN A 11 0.44 15.90 4.16
CA ASN A 11 0.69 15.91 5.59
C ASN A 11 0.71 14.50 6.14
N LYS A 12 1.17 14.40 7.39
CA LYS A 12 1.29 13.11 8.07
C LYS A 12 -0.05 12.41 8.24
N HIS A 13 -1.12 13.16 8.45
CA HIS A 13 -2.43 12.58 8.70
C HIS A 13 -2.92 11.78 7.49
N GLU A 14 -2.75 12.32 6.29
CA GLU A 14 -3.10 11.62 5.07
C GLU A 14 -2.23 10.37 4.87
N ALA A 15 -0.93 10.52 5.09
CA ALA A 15 0.00 9.40 4.97
C ALA A 15 -0.35 8.29 5.96
N ASP A 16 -0.72 8.65 7.18
CA ASP A 16 -1.10 7.69 8.21
C ASP A 16 -2.33 6.88 7.79
N ALA A 17 -3.33 7.55 7.22
CA ALA A 17 -4.54 6.88 6.75
C ALA A 17 -4.23 5.88 5.64
N VAL A 18 -3.38 6.26 4.69
CA VAL A 18 -2.99 5.38 3.59
C VAL A 18 -2.13 4.23 4.10
N ALA A 19 -1.18 4.51 5.00
CA ALA A 19 -0.31 3.47 5.55
C ALA A 19 -1.14 2.40 6.25
N LYS A 20 -2.16 2.79 6.99
CA LYS A 20 -3.04 1.83 7.65
C LYS A 20 -3.84 1.00 6.65
N ALA A 21 -4.29 1.64 5.57
CA ALA A 21 -5.08 0.95 4.55
C ALA A 21 -4.28 -0.11 3.81
N VAL A 22 -2.97 0.11 3.61
CA VAL A 22 -2.12 -0.82 2.87
C VAL A 22 -1.28 -1.70 3.79
N SER A 23 -1.52 -1.66 5.09
CA SER A 23 -0.82 -2.50 6.04
C SER A 23 -1.15 -3.97 5.80
N PRO A 24 -0.19 -4.89 5.98
CA PRO A 24 -0.49 -6.33 5.89
C PRO A 24 -1.61 -6.79 6.82
N ASP A 25 -1.87 -6.05 7.90
CA ASP A 25 -2.95 -6.35 8.82
C ASP A 25 -4.32 -6.16 8.18
N ASN A 26 -4.42 -5.33 7.15
CA ASN A 26 -5.67 -4.99 6.48
C ASN A 26 -5.78 -5.56 5.08
N ILE A 27 -4.74 -6.22 4.59
CA ILE A 27 -4.69 -6.80 3.25
C ILE A 27 -4.44 -8.29 3.38
N GLU A 28 -5.25 -9.08 2.68
CA GLU A 28 -5.01 -10.52 2.63
C GLU A 28 -3.80 -10.80 1.76
N VAL A 29 -2.75 -11.34 2.37
CA VAL A 29 -1.49 -11.61 1.68
C VAL A 29 -1.42 -13.08 1.27
N PRO A 30 -1.37 -13.39 -0.04
CA PRO A 30 -1.27 -14.78 -0.49
C PRO A 30 0.04 -15.44 -0.04
N PRO A 31 0.07 -16.76 0.07
CA PRO A 31 1.33 -17.47 0.35
C PRO A 31 2.38 -17.17 -0.70
N GLY A 32 3.62 -17.02 -0.27
CA GLY A 32 4.73 -16.70 -1.17
C GLY A 32 4.91 -15.21 -1.41
N LEU A 33 4.12 -14.37 -0.75
CA LEU A 33 4.25 -12.92 -0.82
C LEU A 33 4.57 -12.36 0.55
N HIS A 34 5.41 -11.33 0.57
CA HIS A 34 5.70 -10.57 1.77
C HIS A 34 5.50 -9.09 1.47
N ILE A 35 4.71 -8.42 2.29
CA ILE A 35 4.43 -6.99 2.13
C ILE A 35 4.87 -6.27 3.39
N GLU A 36 5.63 -5.20 3.23
CA GLU A 36 6.09 -4.38 4.34
C GLU A 36 5.79 -2.92 4.02
N THR A 37 5.09 -2.24 4.92
CA THR A 37 4.74 -0.85 4.75
C THR A 37 5.41 -0.01 5.83
N LEU A 38 6.09 1.05 5.41
CA LEU A 38 6.75 1.99 6.31
C LEU A 38 6.22 3.38 6.03
N GLN A 39 5.94 4.13 7.09
CA GLN A 39 5.56 5.52 7.00
C GLN A 39 6.67 6.39 7.55
N ASN A 40 7.04 7.43 6.80
CA ASN A 40 8.05 8.38 7.23
C ASN A 40 7.49 9.78 7.02
N GLY A 41 6.92 10.37 8.08
CA GLY A 41 6.27 11.67 7.97
C GLY A 41 5.08 11.61 7.03
N SER A 42 5.15 12.34 5.93
CA SER A 42 4.09 12.38 4.93
C SER A 42 4.32 11.40 3.79
N GLU A 43 5.31 10.52 3.90
CA GLU A 43 5.62 9.53 2.87
C GLU A 43 5.22 8.13 3.33
N VAL A 44 4.72 7.34 2.38
CA VAL A 44 4.38 5.94 2.62
C VAL A 44 5.14 5.09 1.62
N ASN A 45 5.94 4.15 2.11
CA ASN A 45 6.72 3.24 1.27
C ASN A 45 6.25 1.82 1.53
N THR A 46 5.87 1.13 0.48
CA THR A 46 5.44 -0.26 0.57
C THR A 46 6.36 -1.12 -0.28
N LYS A 47 6.97 -2.11 0.35
CA LYS A 47 7.84 -3.07 -0.32
C LYS A 47 7.10 -4.39 -0.47
N ILE A 48 7.16 -4.96 -1.65
CA ILE A 48 6.53 -6.24 -1.95
C ILE A 48 7.61 -7.19 -2.46
N ASP A 49 7.73 -8.33 -1.77
CA ASP A 49 8.62 -9.41 -2.19
C ASP A 49 7.75 -10.58 -2.61
N CYS A 50 7.79 -10.91 -3.89
CA CYS A 50 6.99 -11.98 -4.46
C CYS A 50 7.88 -13.12 -4.92
N GLN A 51 7.69 -14.30 -4.35
CA GLN A 51 8.43 -15.50 -4.73
C GLN A 51 7.64 -16.35 -5.73
N LYS A 52 6.49 -15.84 -6.15
CA LYS A 52 5.65 -16.52 -7.14
C LYS A 52 5.89 -15.92 -8.53
N ASN A 53 4.89 -15.93 -9.37
CA ASN A 53 5.03 -15.45 -10.74
C ASN A 53 4.63 -13.98 -10.86
N LEU A 54 4.89 -13.42 -12.03
CA LEU A 54 4.60 -12.02 -12.32
C LEU A 54 3.10 -11.70 -12.22
N ALA A 55 2.25 -12.63 -12.62
CA ALA A 55 0.80 -12.41 -12.57
C ALA A 55 0.34 -12.20 -11.13
N THR A 56 0.87 -12.98 -10.18
CA THR A 56 0.54 -12.82 -8.77
C THR A 56 1.02 -11.47 -8.24
N LEU A 57 2.20 -11.04 -8.65
CA LEU A 57 2.74 -9.75 -8.25
C LEU A 57 1.86 -8.61 -8.76
N ILE A 58 1.46 -8.66 -10.03
CA ILE A 58 0.60 -7.64 -10.63
C ILE A 58 -0.75 -7.59 -9.92
N ALA A 59 -1.36 -8.74 -9.66
CA ALA A 59 -2.64 -8.78 -8.97
C ALA A 59 -2.54 -8.15 -7.57
N THR A 60 -1.45 -8.40 -6.86
CA THR A 60 -1.22 -7.84 -5.54
C THR A 60 -1.06 -6.32 -5.61
N ILE A 61 -0.33 -5.83 -6.59
CA ILE A 61 -0.16 -4.38 -6.79
C ILE A 61 -1.51 -3.74 -7.09
N ASP A 62 -2.33 -4.36 -7.93
CA ASP A 62 -3.65 -3.84 -8.25
C ASP A 62 -4.54 -3.74 -7.01
N ASP A 63 -4.53 -4.77 -6.17
CA ASP A 63 -5.31 -4.77 -4.92
C ASP A 63 -4.82 -3.67 -3.98
N LEU A 64 -3.51 -3.50 -3.88
CA LEU A 64 -2.91 -2.50 -3.02
C LEU A 64 -3.27 -1.09 -3.48
N LEU A 65 -3.21 -0.84 -4.78
CA LEU A 65 -3.57 0.47 -5.34
C LEU A 65 -5.06 0.75 -5.18
N ALA A 66 -5.90 -0.28 -5.23
CA ALA A 66 -7.32 -0.11 -4.94
C ALA A 66 -7.54 0.34 -3.50
N CYS A 67 -6.80 -0.24 -2.56
CA CYS A 67 -6.87 0.19 -1.15
C CYS A 67 -6.41 1.63 -0.98
N VAL A 68 -5.35 2.03 -1.67
CA VAL A 68 -4.86 3.41 -1.64
C VAL A 68 -5.94 4.35 -2.18
N SER A 69 -6.57 3.98 -3.28
CA SER A 69 -7.61 4.80 -3.90
C SER A 69 -8.79 5.01 -2.95
N VAL A 70 -9.22 3.96 -2.26
CA VAL A 70 -10.32 4.06 -1.28
C VAL A 70 -9.93 5.00 -0.14
N ALA A 71 -8.72 4.85 0.39
CA ALA A 71 -8.24 5.70 1.47
C ALA A 71 -8.17 7.17 1.03
N GLU A 72 -7.67 7.41 -0.18
CA GLU A 72 -7.59 8.77 -0.71
C GLU A 72 -8.96 9.41 -0.90
N LYS A 73 -9.95 8.64 -1.31
CA LYS A 73 -11.31 9.15 -1.45
C LYS A 73 -11.88 9.58 -0.11
N THR A 74 -11.53 8.86 0.95
CA THR A 74 -12.03 9.18 2.30
C THR A 74 -11.63 10.58 2.72
N PHE A 75 -10.36 10.96 2.59
CA PHE A 75 -9.97 12.29 3.01
C PHE A 75 -10.28 13.38 1.96
N LYS A 76 -10.49 13.03 0.71
CA LYS A 76 -10.99 14.00 -0.27
C LYS A 76 -12.43 14.38 0.02
N ILE A 77 -13.24 13.41 0.43
CA ILE A 77 -14.64 13.67 0.78
C ILE A 77 -14.73 14.50 2.06
N ALA A 78 -13.79 14.33 2.97
CA ALA A 78 -13.77 15.03 4.26
C ALA A 78 -13.47 16.52 4.13
N LYS A 79 -13.07 16.98 2.98
CA LYS A 79 -12.91 18.42 2.74
C LYS A 79 -14.30 19.07 2.55
#